data_e3ced276dc481f4dd4ff0e1a3fedf446
#
_entry.id   e3ced276dc481f4dd4ff0e1a3fedf446
#
_cell.length_a   1.000
_cell.length_b   1.000
_cell.length_c   1.000
_cell.angle_alpha   90.00
_cell.angle_beta   90.00
_cell.angle_gamma   90.00
#
_symmetry.space_group_name_H-M   'P 1'
#
loop_
_entity.id
_entity.type
_entity.pdbx_description
1 polymer ?
#
loop_
_entity_poly.entity_id
_entity_poly.type
_entity_poly.pdbx_seq_one_letter_code
_entity_poly.pdbx_strand_id
1 'polypeptide(L)'
;VSPYLLHYGSEALKQHLLPKLSAGEIIGSIGMTEPGIGSDLKNMRTNAVRDGDSWVINGQKVWITNGFNCGVVLVACKTDPAAGAKGISLIAVEEGTPGFTKGSRPMDKIGLHAQDTAELFFDNVRVPATNLIGEAGRGFIYLMQQLPQERLVIAVRSCATLETQYEATLRYTSDRKVFGNPIIG
;
A
#
# COMPACT_ATOMS: atom_id res chain seq x y z
N VAL A 1 2.35 3.09 -5.53
CA VAL A 1 2.12 2.10 -6.60
C VAL A 1 2.82 2.52 -7.88
N SER A 2 2.52 3.71 -8.43
CA SER A 2 3.07 4.16 -9.70
C SER A 2 4.61 4.09 -9.80
N PRO A 3 5.42 4.45 -8.77
CA PRO A 3 6.87 4.30 -8.85
C PRO A 3 7.33 2.84 -9.05
N TYR A 4 6.66 1.87 -8.43
CA TYR A 4 6.98 0.45 -8.62
C TYR A 4 6.73 -0.01 -10.05
N LEU A 5 5.58 0.39 -10.63
CA LEU A 5 5.27 0.11 -12.03
C LEU A 5 6.26 0.80 -12.97
N LEU A 6 6.55 2.10 -12.73
CA LEU A 6 7.43 2.88 -13.57
C LEU A 6 8.86 2.32 -13.62
N HIS A 7 9.41 1.93 -12.46
CA HIS A 7 10.80 1.49 -12.37
C HIS A 7 10.99 0.01 -12.67
N TYR A 8 9.99 -0.83 -12.37
CA TYR A 8 10.15 -2.29 -12.41
C TYR A 8 9.10 -3.01 -13.25
N GLY A 9 8.00 -2.37 -13.62
CA GLY A 9 6.96 -2.98 -14.45
C GLY A 9 7.43 -3.27 -15.88
N SER A 10 6.88 -4.33 -16.49
CA SER A 10 7.04 -4.55 -17.92
C SER A 10 6.38 -3.42 -18.72
N GLU A 11 6.79 -3.20 -19.95
CA GLU A 11 6.18 -2.17 -20.81
C GLU A 11 4.68 -2.41 -21.00
N ALA A 12 4.26 -3.67 -21.11
CA ALA A 12 2.84 -4.02 -21.20
C ALA A 12 2.06 -3.59 -19.94
N LEU A 13 2.58 -3.84 -18.73
CA LEU A 13 1.95 -3.40 -17.48
C LEU A 13 1.96 -1.87 -17.35
N LYS A 14 3.03 -1.21 -17.75
CA LYS A 14 3.10 0.26 -17.73
C LYS A 14 2.04 0.87 -18.63
N GLN A 15 1.94 0.41 -19.88
CA GLN A 15 0.96 0.92 -20.84
C GLN A 15 -0.48 0.62 -20.41
N HIS A 16 -0.71 -0.51 -19.74
CA HIS A 16 -2.03 -0.89 -19.26
C HIS A 16 -2.48 -0.11 -18.03
N LEU A 17 -1.61 0.08 -17.04
CA LEU A 17 -1.99 0.58 -15.72
C LEU A 17 -1.65 2.07 -15.48
N LEU A 18 -0.50 2.58 -15.97
CA LEU A 18 -0.06 3.94 -15.65
C LEU A 18 -0.99 5.03 -16.19
N PRO A 19 -1.54 4.94 -17.42
CA PRO A 19 -2.50 5.94 -17.89
C PRO A 19 -3.75 6.02 -17.01
N LYS A 20 -4.31 4.87 -16.63
CA LYS A 20 -5.52 4.78 -15.79
C LYS A 20 -5.26 5.32 -14.37
N LEU A 21 -4.09 5.00 -13.79
CA LEU A 21 -3.67 5.54 -12.50
C LEU A 21 -3.47 7.06 -12.55
N SER A 22 -2.88 7.56 -13.64
CA SER A 22 -2.64 8.99 -13.83
C SER A 22 -3.94 9.78 -14.07
N ALA A 23 -4.88 9.21 -14.80
CA ALA A 23 -6.20 9.80 -15.03
C ALA A 23 -7.13 9.70 -13.82
N GLY A 24 -6.76 8.92 -12.79
CA GLY A 24 -7.62 8.65 -11.63
C GLY A 24 -8.78 7.70 -11.93
N GLU A 25 -8.75 6.98 -13.05
CA GLU A 25 -9.74 5.98 -13.42
C GLU A 25 -9.67 4.75 -12.51
N ILE A 26 -8.48 4.41 -12.03
CA ILE A 26 -8.26 3.37 -11.04
C ILE A 26 -7.39 3.90 -9.90
N ILE A 27 -7.60 3.36 -8.71
CA ILE A 27 -6.79 3.64 -7.52
C ILE A 27 -5.83 2.47 -7.31
N GLY A 28 -4.56 2.78 -7.06
CA GLY A 28 -3.54 1.77 -6.79
C GLY A 28 -3.29 1.57 -5.30
N SER A 29 -3.05 0.34 -4.90
CA SER A 29 -2.67 -0.01 -3.55
C SER A 29 -1.46 -0.96 -3.51
N ILE A 30 -0.80 -1.07 -2.36
CA ILE A 30 0.31 -2.01 -2.15
C ILE A 30 0.02 -2.87 -0.92
N GLY A 31 -0.05 -4.17 -1.11
CA GLY A 31 -0.34 -5.14 -0.06
C GLY A 31 0.92 -5.75 0.52
N MET A 32 1.42 -5.20 1.66
CA MET A 32 2.60 -5.71 2.36
C MET A 32 2.22 -6.40 3.67
N THR A 33 1.55 -5.68 4.57
CA THR A 33 1.24 -6.07 5.93
C THR A 33 0.23 -7.23 5.97
N GLU A 34 0.43 -8.17 6.89
CA GLU A 34 -0.47 -9.29 7.18
C GLU A 34 -0.88 -9.29 8.65
N PRO A 35 -1.93 -10.03 9.06
CA PRO A 35 -2.36 -10.06 10.46
C PRO A 35 -1.24 -10.42 11.46
N GLY A 36 -0.28 -11.24 11.05
CA GLY A 36 0.83 -11.68 11.90
C GLY A 36 2.14 -10.94 11.69
N ILE A 37 2.24 -10.05 10.69
CA ILE A 37 3.50 -9.34 10.37
C ILE A 37 3.25 -7.89 9.95
N GLY A 38 4.15 -7.00 10.37
CA GLY A 38 4.21 -5.61 9.92
C GLY A 38 5.63 -5.28 9.48
N SER A 39 6.51 -4.91 10.41
CA SER A 39 7.91 -4.54 10.10
C SER A 39 8.74 -5.72 9.58
N ASP A 40 8.46 -6.93 10.01
CA ASP A 40 9.19 -8.14 9.63
C ASP A 40 8.61 -8.79 8.36
N LEU A 41 8.70 -8.09 7.24
CA LEU A 41 8.15 -8.55 5.96
C LEU A 41 8.74 -9.88 5.47
N LYS A 42 9.96 -10.24 5.90
CA LYS A 42 10.58 -11.52 5.49
C LYS A 42 9.77 -12.75 5.94
N ASN A 43 8.95 -12.60 6.99
CA ASN A 43 8.14 -13.67 7.54
C ASN A 43 6.68 -13.69 7.04
N MET A 44 6.38 -12.97 5.94
CA MET A 44 5.05 -13.00 5.33
C MET A 44 4.63 -14.43 4.94
N ARG A 45 3.32 -14.68 4.96
CA ARG A 45 2.71 -15.98 4.68
C ARG A 45 1.98 -16.01 3.34
N THR A 46 1.51 -14.87 2.85
CA THR A 46 0.96 -14.77 1.49
C THR A 46 1.96 -15.33 0.51
N ASN A 47 1.53 -16.26 -0.32
CA ASN A 47 2.38 -16.96 -1.27
C ASN A 47 1.80 -16.90 -2.67
N ALA A 48 2.65 -17.12 -3.65
CA ALA A 48 2.27 -17.27 -5.05
C ALA A 48 3.05 -18.46 -5.65
N VAL A 49 2.32 -19.39 -6.20
CA VAL A 49 2.89 -20.58 -6.84
C VAL A 49 2.77 -20.42 -8.36
N ARG A 50 3.85 -20.72 -9.07
CA ARG A 50 3.84 -20.74 -10.54
C ARG A 50 3.05 -21.95 -11.04
N ASP A 51 2.09 -21.71 -11.91
CA ASP A 51 1.30 -22.75 -12.56
C ASP A 51 1.15 -22.42 -14.05
N GLY A 52 1.99 -23.02 -14.86
CA GLY A 52 2.11 -22.72 -16.27
C GLY A 52 2.43 -21.25 -16.53
N ASP A 53 1.58 -20.56 -17.28
CA ASP A 53 1.70 -19.13 -17.59
C ASP A 53 0.96 -18.22 -16.60
N SER A 54 0.72 -18.70 -15.38
CA SER A 54 0.01 -17.99 -14.33
C SER A 54 0.75 -18.06 -12.99
N TRP A 55 0.44 -17.11 -12.11
CA TRP A 55 0.67 -17.18 -10.67
C TRP A 55 -0.65 -17.45 -9.96
N VAL A 56 -0.65 -18.35 -9.00
CA VAL A 56 -1.77 -18.62 -8.10
C VAL A 56 -1.42 -18.10 -6.73
N ILE A 57 -2.15 -17.08 -6.28
CA ILE A 57 -1.88 -16.33 -5.06
C ILE A 57 -2.85 -16.77 -3.97
N ASN A 58 -2.32 -17.04 -2.76
CA ASN A 58 -3.10 -17.35 -1.57
C ASN A 58 -2.58 -16.55 -0.38
N GLY A 59 -3.50 -15.98 0.41
CA GLY A 59 -3.15 -15.24 1.62
C GLY A 59 -4.11 -14.11 1.97
N GLN A 60 -3.67 -13.28 2.90
CA GLN A 60 -4.43 -12.14 3.41
C GLN A 60 -3.50 -10.95 3.66
N LYS A 61 -3.99 -9.76 3.38
CA LYS A 61 -3.33 -8.49 3.71
C LYS A 61 -4.24 -7.65 4.60
N VAL A 62 -3.65 -6.89 5.51
CA VAL A 62 -4.38 -6.05 6.47
C VAL A 62 -3.76 -4.65 6.53
N TRP A 63 -4.56 -3.66 6.92
CA TRP A 63 -4.15 -2.25 6.99
C TRP A 63 -3.71 -1.66 5.65
N ILE A 64 -4.35 -2.11 4.56
CA ILE A 64 -3.95 -1.68 3.23
C ILE A 64 -4.63 -0.36 2.87
N THR A 65 -3.82 0.68 2.74
CA THR A 65 -4.24 2.01 2.28
C THR A 65 -4.81 1.93 0.87
N ASN A 66 -5.96 2.57 0.67
CA ASN A 66 -6.76 2.50 -0.56
C ASN A 66 -7.23 1.07 -0.90
N GLY A 67 -7.16 0.13 0.04
CA GLY A 67 -7.46 -1.28 -0.22
C GLY A 67 -8.91 -1.52 -0.60
N PHE A 68 -9.85 -0.74 -0.04
CA PHE A 68 -11.27 -0.87 -0.34
C PHE A 68 -11.61 -0.37 -1.75
N ASN A 69 -11.03 0.78 -2.13
CA ASN A 69 -11.30 1.42 -3.43
C ASN A 69 -10.27 1.07 -4.51
N CYS A 70 -9.33 0.14 -4.25
CA CYS A 70 -8.30 -0.16 -5.25
C CYS A 70 -8.88 -0.85 -6.49
N GLY A 71 -8.52 -0.35 -7.68
CA GLY A 71 -8.69 -1.05 -8.96
C GLY A 71 -7.52 -1.98 -9.26
N VAL A 72 -6.36 -1.75 -8.61
CA VAL A 72 -5.19 -2.63 -8.70
C VAL A 72 -4.41 -2.64 -7.40
N VAL A 73 -3.97 -3.82 -6.96
CA VAL A 73 -3.06 -3.99 -5.83
C VAL A 73 -1.76 -4.67 -6.25
N LEU A 74 -0.62 -4.11 -5.86
CA LEU A 74 0.66 -4.80 -5.94
C LEU A 74 0.84 -5.65 -4.67
N VAL A 75 0.75 -6.96 -4.82
CA VAL A 75 0.79 -7.91 -3.70
C VAL A 75 2.21 -8.37 -3.46
N ALA A 76 2.77 -8.08 -2.29
CA ALA A 76 4.00 -8.71 -1.83
C ALA A 76 3.67 -10.14 -1.37
N CYS A 77 4.31 -11.13 -1.98
CA CYS A 77 4.06 -12.54 -1.69
C CYS A 77 5.33 -13.37 -1.84
N LYS A 78 5.37 -14.53 -1.19
CA LYS A 78 6.46 -15.49 -1.35
C LYS A 78 6.26 -16.33 -2.59
N THR A 79 7.19 -16.22 -3.52
CA THR A 79 7.32 -17.11 -4.69
C THR A 79 8.33 -18.23 -4.43
N ASP A 80 9.21 -18.05 -3.43
CA ASP A 80 10.12 -19.07 -2.89
C ASP A 80 10.15 -18.97 -1.36
N PRO A 81 9.37 -19.79 -0.63
CA PRO A 81 9.34 -19.75 0.82
C PRO A 81 10.68 -20.06 1.50
N ALA A 82 11.57 -20.83 0.86
CA ALA A 82 12.85 -21.23 1.43
C ALA A 82 13.91 -20.13 1.37
N ALA A 83 13.76 -19.17 0.44
CA ALA A 83 14.74 -18.10 0.20
C ALA A 83 14.61 -16.89 1.14
N GLY A 84 13.74 -16.93 2.16
CA GLY A 84 13.55 -15.82 3.10
C GLY A 84 13.12 -14.52 2.40
N ALA A 85 13.84 -13.42 2.61
CA ALA A 85 13.57 -12.14 1.95
C ALA A 85 13.80 -12.18 0.43
N LYS A 86 14.73 -13.01 -0.04
CA LYS A 86 15.00 -13.20 -1.47
C LYS A 86 13.92 -14.01 -2.19
N GLY A 87 12.99 -14.60 -1.46
CA GLY A 87 11.84 -15.30 -2.03
C GLY A 87 10.60 -14.43 -2.20
N ILE A 88 10.66 -13.13 -1.89
CA ILE A 88 9.54 -12.21 -1.99
C ILE A 88 9.49 -11.58 -3.38
N SER A 89 8.31 -11.62 -3.99
CA SER A 89 7.99 -10.98 -5.27
C SER A 89 6.85 -9.98 -5.12
N LEU A 90 6.67 -9.10 -6.09
CA LEU A 90 5.52 -8.23 -6.23
C LEU A 90 4.71 -8.66 -7.45
N ILE A 91 3.42 -8.89 -7.29
CA ILE A 91 2.52 -9.30 -8.37
C ILE A 91 1.31 -8.37 -8.40
N ALA A 92 0.96 -7.86 -9.59
CA ALA A 92 -0.20 -7.02 -9.79
C ALA A 92 -1.48 -7.88 -9.87
N VAL A 93 -2.47 -7.51 -9.06
CA VAL A 93 -3.82 -8.11 -9.07
C VAL A 93 -4.83 -7.00 -9.28
N GLU A 94 -5.63 -7.10 -10.34
CA GLU A 94 -6.69 -6.14 -10.63
C GLU A 94 -8.00 -6.52 -9.93
N GLU A 95 -8.83 -5.53 -9.66
CA GLU A 95 -10.18 -5.73 -9.15
C GLU A 95 -11.00 -6.61 -10.12
N GLY A 96 -11.90 -7.42 -9.57
CA GLY A 96 -12.69 -8.38 -10.34
C GLY A 96 -11.95 -9.68 -10.69
N THR A 97 -10.66 -9.82 -10.35
CA THR A 97 -9.98 -11.11 -10.51
C THR A 97 -10.64 -12.15 -9.61
N PRO A 98 -11.05 -13.31 -10.14
CA PRO A 98 -11.68 -14.38 -9.34
C PRO A 98 -10.82 -14.77 -8.14
N GLY A 99 -11.46 -14.90 -6.95
CA GLY A 99 -10.79 -15.23 -5.69
C GLY A 99 -10.18 -14.02 -4.96
N PHE A 100 -10.07 -12.85 -5.60
CA PHE A 100 -9.67 -11.61 -4.93
C PHE A 100 -10.89 -10.91 -4.34
N THR A 101 -10.89 -10.75 -3.02
CA THR A 101 -11.96 -10.04 -2.29
C THR A 101 -11.41 -9.04 -1.31
N LYS A 102 -12.22 -8.06 -0.97
CA LYS A 102 -11.91 -6.98 -0.03
C LYS A 102 -12.79 -7.13 1.21
N GLY A 103 -12.37 -6.56 2.32
CA GLY A 103 -13.22 -6.46 3.51
C GLY A 103 -14.58 -5.83 3.18
N SER A 104 -15.61 -6.17 3.93
CA SER A 104 -16.99 -5.73 3.68
C SER A 104 -17.18 -4.21 3.81
N ARG A 105 -16.29 -3.53 4.52
CA ARG A 105 -16.24 -2.07 4.70
C ARG A 105 -14.81 -1.61 4.96
N PRO A 106 -14.50 -0.31 4.75
CA PRO A 106 -13.24 0.27 5.23
C PRO A 106 -13.11 0.15 6.75
N MET A 107 -11.88 0.03 7.22
CA MET A 107 -11.55 -0.02 8.65
C MET A 107 -11.75 1.35 9.31
N ASP A 108 -12.27 1.38 10.52
CA ASP A 108 -12.38 2.59 11.32
C ASP A 108 -10.97 3.04 11.76
N LYS A 109 -10.68 4.34 11.62
CA LYS A 109 -9.37 4.93 11.94
C LYS A 109 -9.51 6.22 12.73
N ILE A 110 -8.48 6.54 13.49
CA ILE A 110 -8.31 7.86 14.09
C ILE A 110 -7.68 8.78 13.01
N GLY A 111 -8.49 9.69 12.46
CA GLY A 111 -8.08 10.61 11.40
C GLY A 111 -8.00 9.97 10.00
N LEU A 112 -7.69 10.80 8.99
CA LEU A 112 -7.60 10.43 7.58
C LEU A 112 -8.82 9.65 7.07
N HIS A 113 -10.02 10.07 7.44
CA HIS A 113 -11.26 9.35 7.14
C HIS A 113 -11.56 9.31 5.63
N ALA A 114 -11.09 10.30 4.87
CA ALA A 114 -11.25 10.34 3.41
C ALA A 114 -10.35 9.34 2.65
N GLN A 115 -9.34 8.77 3.32
CA GLN A 115 -8.47 7.73 2.76
C GLN A 115 -8.88 6.41 3.38
N ASP A 116 -9.37 5.47 2.57
CA ASP A 116 -9.74 4.16 3.08
C ASP A 116 -8.53 3.31 3.49
N THR A 117 -8.80 2.32 4.33
CA THR A 117 -7.87 1.26 4.72
C THR A 117 -8.68 -0.01 4.85
N ALA A 118 -8.24 -1.11 4.26
CA ALA A 118 -9.02 -2.35 4.24
C ALA A 118 -8.16 -3.61 4.39
N GLU A 119 -8.85 -4.71 4.63
CA GLU A 119 -8.31 -6.05 4.48
C GLU A 119 -8.51 -6.53 3.04
N LEU A 120 -7.55 -7.32 2.55
CA LEU A 120 -7.59 -7.94 1.23
C LEU A 120 -7.37 -9.44 1.39
N PHE A 121 -8.16 -10.23 0.67
CA PHE A 121 -8.14 -11.68 0.73
C PHE A 121 -7.88 -12.26 -0.65
N PHE A 122 -7.03 -13.27 -0.71
CA PHE A 122 -6.62 -13.97 -1.91
C PHE A 122 -6.84 -15.47 -1.71
N ASP A 123 -7.83 -16.01 -2.42
CA ASP A 123 -8.17 -17.44 -2.41
C ASP A 123 -8.03 -17.98 -3.83
N ASN A 124 -6.92 -18.68 -4.08
CA ASN A 124 -6.57 -19.23 -5.39
C ASN A 124 -6.66 -18.18 -6.54
N VAL A 125 -6.26 -16.95 -6.24
CA VAL A 125 -6.26 -15.85 -7.21
C VAL A 125 -5.28 -16.14 -8.32
N ARG A 126 -5.80 -16.36 -9.52
CA ARG A 126 -4.99 -16.66 -10.70
C ARG A 126 -4.79 -15.42 -11.56
N VAL A 127 -3.54 -15.04 -11.77
CA VAL A 127 -3.16 -13.93 -12.64
C VAL A 127 -2.11 -14.38 -13.66
N PRO A 128 -2.02 -13.73 -14.83
CA PRO A 128 -0.98 -14.00 -15.81
C PRO A 128 0.43 -13.87 -15.21
N ALA A 129 1.35 -14.67 -15.66
CA ALA A 129 2.75 -14.58 -15.25
C ALA A 129 3.38 -13.21 -15.52
N THR A 130 2.90 -12.52 -16.53
CA THR A 130 3.30 -11.17 -16.94
C THR A 130 2.91 -10.09 -15.95
N ASN A 131 2.05 -10.40 -14.95
CA ASN A 131 1.69 -9.49 -13.87
C ASN A 131 2.79 -9.38 -12.79
N LEU A 132 3.87 -10.14 -12.91
CA LEU A 132 5.05 -10.01 -12.06
C LEU A 132 5.70 -8.63 -12.28
N ILE A 133 5.97 -7.93 -11.19
CA ILE A 133 6.68 -6.64 -11.20
C ILE A 133 8.19 -6.92 -11.14
N GLY A 134 8.88 -6.67 -12.23
CA GLY A 134 10.30 -6.97 -12.36
C GLY A 134 10.60 -8.47 -12.38
N GLU A 135 11.51 -8.91 -11.52
CA GLU A 135 11.98 -10.29 -11.44
C GLU A 135 11.46 -10.99 -10.19
N ALA A 136 11.23 -12.31 -10.30
CA ALA A 136 10.86 -13.13 -9.15
C ALA A 136 11.97 -13.11 -8.08
N GLY A 137 11.57 -13.02 -6.80
CA GLY A 137 12.49 -12.94 -5.67
C GLY A 137 13.13 -11.56 -5.44
N ARG A 138 12.83 -10.56 -6.26
CA ARG A 138 13.39 -9.21 -6.15
C ARG A 138 12.45 -8.22 -5.43
N GLY A 139 11.25 -8.64 -5.11
CA GLY A 139 10.22 -7.76 -4.53
C GLY A 139 10.66 -7.07 -3.25
N PHE A 140 11.37 -7.76 -2.35
CA PHE A 140 11.88 -7.14 -1.12
C PHE A 140 12.86 -5.99 -1.41
N ILE A 141 13.73 -6.14 -2.41
CA ILE A 141 14.69 -5.10 -2.81
C ILE A 141 13.93 -3.90 -3.38
N TYR A 142 12.92 -4.12 -4.21
CA TYR A 142 12.09 -3.04 -4.76
C TYR A 142 11.36 -2.27 -3.66
N LEU A 143 10.84 -2.96 -2.64
CA LEU A 143 10.25 -2.31 -1.47
C LEU A 143 11.28 -1.43 -0.74
N MET A 144 12.47 -1.95 -0.48
CA MET A 144 13.53 -1.21 0.22
C MET A 144 14.00 0.01 -0.57
N GLN A 145 13.98 -0.01 -1.88
CA GLN A 145 14.36 1.12 -2.73
C GLN A 145 13.29 2.22 -2.77
N GLN A 146 12.00 1.89 -2.65
CA GLN A 146 10.90 2.86 -2.71
C GLN A 146 10.48 3.40 -1.34
N LEU A 147 10.56 2.61 -0.28
CA LEU A 147 10.15 3.01 1.07
C LEU A 147 10.83 4.28 1.61
N PRO A 148 12.10 4.61 1.31
CA PRO A 148 12.71 5.88 1.75
C PRO A 148 11.95 7.11 1.26
N GLN A 149 11.50 7.13 0.00
CA GLN A 149 10.71 8.22 -0.54
C GLN A 149 9.34 8.33 0.15
N GLU A 150 8.68 7.19 0.40
CA GLU A 150 7.40 7.16 1.10
C GLU A 150 7.53 7.70 2.53
N ARG A 151 8.60 7.34 3.24
CA ARG A 151 8.90 7.88 4.58
C ARG A 151 9.19 9.38 4.55
N LEU A 152 9.92 9.86 3.53
CA LEU A 152 10.21 11.28 3.37
C LEU A 152 8.92 12.09 3.18
N VAL A 153 7.97 11.63 2.36
CA VAL A 153 6.67 12.28 2.18
C VAL A 153 5.90 12.39 3.49
N ILE A 154 5.93 11.34 4.33
CA ILE A 154 5.30 11.37 5.65
C ILE A 154 5.99 12.41 6.56
N ALA A 155 7.32 12.47 6.56
CA ALA A 155 8.08 13.44 7.35
C ALA A 155 7.75 14.89 6.94
N VAL A 156 7.77 15.20 5.65
CA VAL A 156 7.41 16.53 5.12
C VAL A 156 5.99 16.92 5.53
N ARG A 157 5.03 16.00 5.36
CA ARG A 157 3.65 16.23 5.78
C ARG A 157 3.54 16.48 7.28
N SER A 158 4.29 15.74 8.10
CA SER A 158 4.28 15.91 9.54
C SER A 158 4.80 17.29 9.96
N CYS A 159 5.88 17.79 9.33
CA CYS A 159 6.39 19.14 9.56
C CYS A 159 5.33 20.21 9.22
N ALA A 160 4.73 20.15 8.05
CA ALA A 160 3.68 21.09 7.65
C ALA A 160 2.45 21.05 8.59
N THR A 161 2.09 19.86 9.07
CA THR A 161 1.02 19.71 10.04
C THR A 161 1.38 20.35 11.39
N LEU A 162 2.61 20.17 11.87
CA LEU A 162 3.08 20.78 13.12
C LEU A 162 3.06 22.31 13.03
N GLU A 163 3.54 22.90 11.95
CA GLU A 163 3.51 24.35 11.73
C GLU A 163 2.05 24.87 11.77
N THR A 164 1.15 24.24 11.03
CA THR A 164 -0.27 24.63 10.99
C THR A 164 -0.93 24.53 12.38
N GLN A 165 -0.65 23.44 13.11
CA GLN A 165 -1.20 23.25 14.47
C GLN A 165 -0.62 24.26 15.47
N TYR A 166 0.67 24.57 15.37
CA TYR A 166 1.30 25.59 16.20
C TYR A 166 0.66 26.96 15.98
N GLU A 167 0.54 27.41 14.74
CA GLU A 167 -0.10 28.70 14.42
C GLU A 167 -1.55 28.78 14.87
N ALA A 168 -2.33 27.70 14.65
CA ALA A 168 -3.72 27.63 15.08
C ALA A 168 -3.83 27.69 16.61
N THR A 169 -2.96 26.98 17.32
CA THR A 169 -2.91 26.99 18.79
C THR A 169 -2.53 28.35 19.32
N LEU A 170 -1.51 28.99 18.77
CA LEU A 170 -1.06 30.31 19.16
C LEU A 170 -2.19 31.35 18.98
N ARG A 171 -2.87 31.35 17.83
CA ARG A 171 -4.01 32.24 17.56
C ARG A 171 -5.14 31.98 18.57
N TYR A 172 -5.56 30.75 18.73
CA TYR A 172 -6.64 30.40 19.65
C TYR A 172 -6.34 30.81 21.09
N THR A 173 -5.13 30.53 21.59
CA THR A 173 -4.73 30.84 22.98
C THR A 173 -4.54 32.33 23.21
N SER A 174 -4.17 33.11 22.20
CA SER A 174 -4.10 34.58 22.25
C SER A 174 -5.48 35.23 22.28
N ASP A 175 -6.46 34.66 21.57
CA ASP A 175 -7.81 35.24 21.48
C ASP A 175 -8.73 34.77 22.60
N ARG A 176 -8.58 33.52 23.04
CA ARG A 176 -9.40 32.94 24.09
C ARG A 176 -9.12 33.54 25.47
N LYS A 177 -10.10 34.16 26.04
CA LYS A 177 -10.00 34.79 27.41
C LYS A 177 -10.65 33.92 28.49
N VAL A 178 -9.96 33.78 29.62
CA VAL A 178 -10.42 33.15 30.84
C VAL A 178 -10.14 34.11 32.00
N PHE A 179 -11.11 34.41 32.79
CA PHE A 179 -11.02 35.44 33.86
C PHE A 179 -10.54 36.82 33.37
N GLY A 180 -10.89 37.19 32.13
CA GLY A 180 -10.53 38.47 31.53
C GLY A 180 -9.16 38.51 30.83
N ASN A 181 -8.33 37.50 30.93
CA ASN A 181 -6.97 37.41 30.33
C ASN A 181 -6.89 36.34 29.23
N PRO A 182 -6.08 36.53 28.21
CA PRO A 182 -5.73 35.45 27.24
C PRO A 182 -5.17 34.24 27.98
N ILE A 183 -5.46 33.02 27.48
CA ILE A 183 -4.92 31.81 28.13
C ILE A 183 -3.46 31.52 27.83
N ILE A 184 -2.87 32.24 26.88
CA ILE A 184 -1.44 32.12 26.54
C ILE A 184 -0.50 32.80 27.55
N GLY A 185 -1.00 33.72 28.37
CA GLY A 185 -0.23 34.53 29.33
C GLY A 185 -0.07 33.90 30.70
#